data_8d8b17a3e7058e424679121eabc39cfa
#
_entry.id   8d8b17a3e7058e424679121eabc39cfa
#
_cell.length_a   1.000
_cell.length_b   1.000
_cell.length_c   1.000
_cell.angle_alpha   90.00
_cell.angle_beta   90.00
_cell.angle_gamma   90.00
#
_symmetry.space_group_name_H-M   'P 1'
#
loop_
_entity.id
_entity.type
_entity.pdbx_description
1 polymer ?
#
loop_
_entity_poly.entity_id
_entity_poly.type
_entity_poly.pdbx_seq_one_letter_code
_entity_poly.pdbx_strand_id
1 'polypeptide(L)'
;MDLRVFTEPQQGASYDDLLAVARTAEAAGYDAFFRSDHYLVMGDGDGLPGPTDAWTTLAGLARETSTIRLGTLVSSATFRHPGVLAIQVAQVDQMSGGRVELGLGSGWYEEEHRAYGIPFPDVRGRFDRYAEQLAVVTGLLGTPAGETFSFTGEHYELVDSPALPKPVQERVPVVVGGGGKKRTPALAARHATEFNLPFGSVEDVRSQFGRVREACAEVDRDAGELTWSSALVVCVGRDDAEVARRAAAIGRDPEELRANGLAGTPDEVVEKLGRYAAVGSQRTYCQFLDLGDLDHLELVAERVAPQVAAL
;
A
#
# COMPACT_ATOMS: atom_id res chain seq x y z
N MET A 1 3.27 15.21 -8.60
CA MET A 1 3.04 13.76 -8.27
C MET A 1 3.82 13.41 -7.02
N ASP A 2 3.18 12.76 -6.03
CA ASP A 2 3.84 12.33 -4.80
C ASP A 2 4.55 10.99 -5.02
N LEU A 3 5.79 10.86 -4.54
CA LEU A 3 6.51 9.58 -4.50
C LEU A 3 6.50 9.03 -3.08
N ARG A 4 6.11 7.75 -2.93
CA ARG A 4 6.01 7.03 -1.66
C ARG A 4 6.88 5.79 -1.70
N VAL A 5 7.56 5.49 -0.61
CA VAL A 5 8.35 4.25 -0.50
C VAL A 5 7.40 3.06 -0.26
N PHE A 6 7.63 1.98 -0.99
CA PHE A 6 6.95 0.71 -0.80
C PHE A 6 7.97 -0.43 -0.70
N THR A 7 7.80 -1.31 0.29
CA THR A 7 8.72 -2.42 0.57
C THR A 7 7.99 -3.75 0.69
N GLU A 8 8.70 -4.85 0.43
CA GLU A 8 8.22 -6.23 0.57
C GLU A 8 9.09 -7.03 1.57
N PRO A 9 8.89 -6.85 2.87
CA PRO A 9 9.75 -7.43 3.91
C PRO A 9 9.75 -8.95 3.97
N GLN A 10 8.71 -9.61 3.46
CA GLN A 10 8.63 -11.06 3.39
C GLN A 10 9.73 -11.68 2.52
N GLN A 11 10.38 -10.87 1.69
CA GLN A 11 11.50 -11.31 0.86
C GLN A 11 12.81 -11.48 1.67
N GLY A 12 12.81 -11.14 2.95
CA GLY A 12 13.94 -11.38 3.83
C GLY A 12 14.48 -10.11 4.51
N ALA A 13 13.61 -9.30 5.12
CA ALA A 13 14.02 -8.11 5.87
C ALA A 13 13.75 -8.24 7.36
N SER A 14 14.67 -7.76 8.17
CA SER A 14 14.51 -7.57 9.61
C SER A 14 13.76 -6.27 9.92
N TYR A 15 13.39 -6.09 11.20
CA TYR A 15 12.85 -4.80 11.66
C TYR A 15 13.87 -3.66 11.48
N ASP A 16 15.15 -3.92 11.73
CA ASP A 16 16.21 -2.91 11.64
C ASP A 16 16.43 -2.45 10.19
N ASP A 17 16.30 -3.34 9.21
CA ASP A 17 16.34 -2.98 7.79
C ASP A 17 15.18 -2.04 7.43
N LEU A 18 13.96 -2.36 7.90
CA LEU A 18 12.78 -1.53 7.66
C LEU A 18 12.88 -0.17 8.36
N LEU A 19 13.46 -0.13 9.57
CA LEU A 19 13.71 1.11 10.28
C LEU A 19 14.74 1.98 9.55
N ALA A 20 15.80 1.39 9.02
CA ALA A 20 16.81 2.09 8.24
C ALA A 20 16.17 2.73 6.98
N VAL A 21 15.37 1.94 6.24
CA VAL A 21 14.64 2.44 5.06
C VAL A 21 13.66 3.56 5.43
N ALA A 22 12.87 3.39 6.49
CA ALA A 22 11.88 4.40 6.90
C ALA A 22 12.53 5.71 7.34
N ARG A 23 13.63 5.66 8.08
CA ARG A 23 14.41 6.84 8.49
C ARG A 23 15.09 7.53 7.31
N THR A 24 15.67 6.77 6.39
CA THR A 24 16.26 7.32 5.17
C THR A 24 15.18 7.98 4.30
N ALA A 25 14.04 7.34 4.14
CA ALA A 25 12.91 7.91 3.42
C ALA A 25 12.40 9.21 4.06
N GLU A 26 12.27 9.24 5.39
CA GLU A 26 11.87 10.44 6.13
C GLU A 26 12.90 11.57 5.94
N ALA A 27 14.19 11.28 6.10
CA ALA A 27 15.26 12.26 5.94
C ALA A 27 15.37 12.78 4.50
N ALA A 28 15.10 11.92 3.52
CA ALA A 28 15.10 12.27 2.10
C ALA A 28 13.81 13.02 1.65
N GLY A 29 12.81 13.14 2.52
CA GLY A 29 11.60 13.93 2.26
C GLY A 29 10.50 13.18 1.52
N TYR A 30 10.49 11.85 1.54
CA TYR A 30 9.34 11.10 1.05
C TYR A 30 8.10 11.35 1.92
N ASP A 31 6.93 11.41 1.28
CA ASP A 31 5.65 11.60 1.97
C ASP A 31 5.28 10.41 2.85
N ALA A 32 5.55 9.19 2.41
CA ALA A 32 5.12 7.99 3.12
C ALA A 32 6.06 6.79 2.92
N PHE A 33 6.07 5.93 3.93
CA PHE A 33 6.62 4.58 3.93
C PHE A 33 5.50 3.56 4.02
N PHE A 34 5.42 2.68 3.06
CA PHE A 34 4.46 1.58 3.00
C PHE A 34 5.16 0.23 2.91
N ARG A 35 4.50 -0.79 3.42
CA ARG A 35 4.95 -2.17 3.30
C ARG A 35 3.81 -3.10 2.89
N SER A 36 4.14 -4.22 2.26
CA SER A 36 3.23 -5.33 2.09
C SER A 36 2.89 -5.99 3.44
N ASP A 37 1.82 -6.76 3.48
CA ASP A 37 1.42 -7.57 4.64
C ASP A 37 1.38 -9.05 4.19
N HIS A 38 2.56 -9.63 3.99
CA HIS A 38 2.76 -11.01 3.59
C HIS A 38 3.63 -11.75 4.61
N TYR A 39 3.38 -13.05 4.76
CA TYR A 39 4.05 -13.92 5.73
C TYR A 39 4.94 -14.99 5.07
N LEU A 40 4.99 -15.05 3.75
CA LEU A 40 5.81 -16.02 3.04
C LEU A 40 6.57 -15.35 1.90
N VAL A 41 7.84 -15.74 1.72
CA VAL A 41 8.66 -15.32 0.59
C VAL A 41 8.01 -15.73 -0.74
N MET A 42 8.16 -14.91 -1.76
CA MET A 42 7.72 -15.17 -3.11
C MET A 42 8.93 -15.41 -4.01
N GLY A 43 8.86 -16.43 -4.87
CA GLY A 43 9.97 -16.84 -5.72
C GLY A 43 10.98 -17.76 -5.01
N ASP A 44 12.23 -17.76 -5.46
CA ASP A 44 13.26 -18.73 -5.07
C ASP A 44 14.09 -18.31 -3.84
N GLY A 45 13.74 -17.21 -3.16
CA GLY A 45 14.41 -16.76 -1.95
C GLY A 45 14.16 -17.69 -0.75
N ASP A 46 15.03 -17.65 0.26
CA ASP A 46 14.86 -18.41 1.51
C ASP A 46 13.98 -17.68 2.53
N GLY A 47 13.69 -16.39 2.30
CA GLY A 47 12.88 -15.55 3.18
C GLY A 47 13.52 -15.18 4.51
N LEU A 48 14.79 -15.51 4.74
CA LEU A 48 15.49 -15.18 5.99
C LEU A 48 15.83 -13.68 6.07
N PRO A 49 15.71 -13.08 7.26
CA PRO A 49 15.45 -13.64 8.59
C PRO A 49 13.99 -13.98 8.89
N GLY A 50 13.11 -13.98 7.93
CA GLY A 50 11.69 -14.32 8.06
C GLY A 50 10.75 -13.12 7.88
N PRO A 51 9.45 -13.39 7.80
CA PRO A 51 8.48 -12.32 7.70
C PRO A 51 8.38 -11.53 9.00
N THR A 52 7.97 -10.27 8.87
CA THR A 52 7.56 -9.43 10.00
C THR A 52 6.06 -9.14 9.89
N ASP A 53 5.33 -9.12 11.00
CA ASP A 53 3.92 -8.68 11.00
C ASP A 53 3.83 -7.18 10.69
N ALA A 54 2.92 -6.80 9.78
CA ALA A 54 2.86 -5.43 9.31
C ALA A 54 2.50 -4.45 10.41
N TRP A 55 1.46 -4.72 11.19
CA TRP A 55 0.97 -3.78 12.20
C TRP A 55 1.87 -3.71 13.42
N THR A 56 2.53 -4.81 13.79
CA THR A 56 3.58 -4.82 14.81
C THR A 56 4.78 -3.98 14.38
N THR A 57 5.21 -4.11 13.12
CA THR A 57 6.29 -3.31 12.55
C THR A 57 5.94 -1.82 12.49
N LEU A 58 4.74 -1.50 11.97
CA LEU A 58 4.30 -0.11 11.86
C LEU A 58 4.15 0.56 13.23
N ALA A 59 3.76 -0.18 14.28
CA ALA A 59 3.73 0.33 15.66
C ALA A 59 5.14 0.75 16.15
N GLY A 60 6.16 -0.05 15.85
CA GLY A 60 7.57 0.31 16.12
C GLY A 60 7.99 1.54 15.34
N LEU A 61 7.81 1.53 14.02
CA LEU A 61 8.18 2.65 13.14
C LEU A 61 7.44 3.94 13.52
N ALA A 62 6.20 3.86 13.99
CA ALA A 62 5.42 5.01 14.47
C ALA A 62 6.12 5.78 15.61
N ARG A 63 6.89 5.08 16.44
CA ARG A 63 7.66 5.66 17.55
C ARG A 63 9.08 6.06 17.17
N GLU A 64 9.61 5.49 16.11
CA GLU A 64 10.98 5.67 15.66
C GLU A 64 11.13 6.68 14.51
N THR A 65 10.00 7.18 13.98
CA THR A 65 9.90 8.23 12.96
C THR A 65 9.00 9.37 13.46
N SER A 66 9.05 10.54 12.82
CA SER A 66 8.39 11.76 13.31
C SER A 66 7.38 12.37 12.34
N THR A 67 7.63 12.33 11.04
CA THR A 67 6.86 13.05 10.03
C THR A 67 6.32 12.16 8.92
N ILE A 68 7.06 11.13 8.52
CA ILE A 68 6.68 10.24 7.42
C ILE A 68 5.39 9.48 7.75
N ARG A 69 4.46 9.44 6.78
CA ARG A 69 3.25 8.63 6.91
C ARG A 69 3.57 7.15 6.79
N LEU A 70 2.77 6.31 7.42
CA LEU A 70 3.02 4.88 7.56
C LEU A 70 1.79 4.09 7.13
N GLY A 71 1.96 3.04 6.33
CA GLY A 71 0.82 2.26 5.91
C GLY A 71 1.14 0.87 5.35
N THR A 72 0.08 0.17 5.01
CA THR A 72 0.14 -1.12 4.32
C THR A 72 -0.32 -0.99 2.86
N LEU A 73 0.38 -1.65 1.95
CA LEU A 73 -0.06 -1.77 0.55
C LEU A 73 0.01 -3.24 0.13
N VAL A 74 -0.95 -4.08 0.49
CA VAL A 74 -2.11 -3.83 1.36
C VAL A 74 -2.24 -4.93 2.42
N SER A 75 -2.88 -4.67 3.55
CA SER A 75 -3.26 -5.74 4.50
C SER A 75 -4.27 -6.69 3.86
N SER A 76 -4.13 -7.99 4.14
CA SER A 76 -5.08 -8.99 3.66
C SER A 76 -6.29 -9.12 4.61
N ALA A 77 -7.49 -9.04 4.05
CA ALA A 77 -8.73 -9.26 4.80
C ALA A 77 -8.87 -10.68 5.37
N THR A 78 -8.02 -11.60 4.93
CA THR A 78 -8.01 -12.98 5.43
C THR A 78 -7.17 -13.17 6.70
N PHE A 79 -6.30 -12.20 7.05
CA PHE A 79 -5.34 -12.37 8.15
C PHE A 79 -5.90 -11.96 9.51
N ARG A 80 -6.77 -10.94 9.55
CA ARG A 80 -7.22 -10.38 10.82
C ARG A 80 -8.73 -10.19 10.85
N HIS A 81 -9.32 -10.42 12.02
CA HIS A 81 -10.72 -10.04 12.26
C HIS A 81 -10.86 -8.50 12.17
N PRO A 82 -11.89 -7.95 11.48
CA PRO A 82 -12.01 -6.51 11.23
C PRO A 82 -12.03 -5.65 12.50
N GLY A 83 -12.66 -6.13 13.58
CA GLY A 83 -12.65 -5.42 14.86
C GLY A 83 -11.26 -5.29 15.46
N VAL A 84 -10.45 -6.37 15.37
CA VAL A 84 -9.05 -6.35 15.85
C VAL A 84 -8.19 -5.46 14.94
N LEU A 85 -8.38 -5.53 13.64
CA LEU A 85 -7.67 -4.66 12.69
C LEU A 85 -7.97 -3.18 12.96
N ALA A 86 -9.23 -2.81 13.19
CA ALA A 86 -9.60 -1.44 13.51
C ALA A 86 -8.90 -0.94 14.79
N ILE A 87 -8.80 -1.78 15.83
CA ILE A 87 -8.06 -1.46 17.06
C ILE A 87 -6.56 -1.25 16.77
N GLN A 88 -5.95 -2.13 16.00
CA GLN A 88 -4.53 -2.02 15.63
C GLN A 88 -4.27 -0.72 14.84
N VAL A 89 -5.09 -0.43 13.84
CA VAL A 89 -5.00 0.79 13.03
C VAL A 89 -5.11 2.04 13.90
N ALA A 90 -6.14 2.13 14.73
CA ALA A 90 -6.35 3.29 15.61
C ALA A 90 -5.23 3.45 16.64
N GLN A 91 -4.71 2.35 17.20
CA GLN A 91 -3.61 2.40 18.15
C GLN A 91 -2.30 2.85 17.50
N VAL A 92 -1.96 2.33 16.32
CA VAL A 92 -0.75 2.76 15.59
C VAL A 92 -0.91 4.21 15.13
N ASP A 93 -2.11 4.64 14.78
CA ASP A 93 -2.40 6.04 14.48
C ASP A 93 -2.12 6.96 15.68
N GLN A 94 -2.56 6.56 16.90
CA GLN A 94 -2.20 7.27 18.13
C GLN A 94 -0.69 7.29 18.38
N MET A 95 -0.01 6.15 18.21
CA MET A 95 1.43 6.03 18.41
C MET A 95 2.23 6.91 17.46
N SER A 96 1.73 7.10 16.24
CA SER A 96 2.35 7.93 15.20
C SER A 96 1.99 9.42 15.28
N GLY A 97 0.98 9.79 16.09
CA GLY A 97 0.44 11.15 16.11
C GLY A 97 -0.39 11.49 14.85
N GLY A 98 -1.12 10.51 14.29
CA GLY A 98 -2.03 10.74 13.17
C GLY A 98 -1.41 10.57 11.77
N ARG A 99 -0.44 9.65 11.62
CA ARG A 99 0.28 9.44 10.35
C ARG A 99 -0.06 8.13 9.63
N VAL A 100 -1.04 7.36 10.11
CA VAL A 100 -1.36 6.04 9.56
C VAL A 100 -2.29 6.13 8.36
N GLU A 101 -2.07 5.24 7.39
CA GLU A 101 -2.98 4.94 6.28
C GLU A 101 -3.19 3.42 6.18
N LEU A 102 -4.43 2.98 5.99
CA LEU A 102 -4.78 1.58 5.87
C LEU A 102 -4.99 1.19 4.40
N GLY A 103 -4.09 0.42 3.82
CA GLY A 103 -4.41 -0.34 2.62
C GLY A 103 -5.04 -1.67 3.00
N LEU A 104 -6.15 -2.03 2.37
CA LEU A 104 -6.86 -3.28 2.61
C LEU A 104 -7.28 -3.95 1.30
N GLY A 105 -7.04 -5.25 1.18
CA GLY A 105 -7.35 -6.07 0.01
C GLY A 105 -7.92 -7.43 0.36
N SER A 106 -8.43 -8.15 -0.64
CA SER A 106 -9.11 -9.44 -0.45
C SER A 106 -8.18 -10.62 -0.12
N GLY A 107 -6.86 -10.46 -0.22
CA GLY A 107 -5.91 -11.57 -0.19
C GLY A 107 -5.84 -12.33 -1.52
N TRP A 108 -4.67 -12.88 -1.85
CA TRP A 108 -4.45 -13.59 -3.12
C TRP A 108 -3.44 -14.73 -3.02
N TYR A 109 -2.45 -14.67 -2.13
CA TYR A 109 -1.35 -15.63 -2.04
C TYR A 109 -1.75 -16.83 -1.18
N GLU A 110 -2.16 -17.93 -1.81
CA GLU A 110 -2.69 -19.13 -1.15
C GLU A 110 -1.63 -19.86 -0.32
N GLU A 111 -0.38 -19.89 -0.81
CA GLU A 111 0.72 -20.62 -0.18
C GLU A 111 1.01 -20.14 1.25
N GLU A 112 0.98 -18.85 1.51
CA GLU A 112 1.19 -18.31 2.85
C GLU A 112 0.05 -18.68 3.81
N HIS A 113 -1.18 -18.72 3.31
CA HIS A 113 -2.34 -19.14 4.10
C HIS A 113 -2.20 -20.60 4.51
N ARG A 114 -1.80 -21.45 3.56
CA ARG A 114 -1.55 -22.88 3.85
C ARG A 114 -0.39 -23.07 4.82
N ALA A 115 0.71 -22.30 4.65
CA ALA A 115 1.90 -22.41 5.48
C ALA A 115 1.62 -22.05 6.95
N TYR A 116 0.75 -21.08 7.19
CA TYR A 116 0.43 -20.61 8.55
C TYR A 116 -0.94 -21.05 9.07
N GLY A 117 -1.63 -21.95 8.36
CA GLY A 117 -2.94 -22.47 8.79
C GLY A 117 -4.06 -21.42 8.78
N ILE A 118 -3.92 -20.38 7.97
CA ILE A 118 -4.91 -19.31 7.83
C ILE A 118 -5.97 -19.77 6.81
N PRO A 119 -7.28 -19.67 7.12
CA PRO A 119 -8.32 -20.02 6.17
C PRO A 119 -8.24 -19.20 4.87
N PHE A 120 -8.31 -19.89 3.73
CA PHE A 120 -8.29 -19.26 2.41
C PHE A 120 -9.53 -19.67 1.61
N PRO A 121 -10.65 -18.95 1.76
CA PRO A 121 -11.85 -19.18 0.98
C PRO A 121 -11.62 -18.97 -0.52
N ASP A 122 -12.55 -19.43 -1.34
CA ASP A 122 -12.55 -19.11 -2.77
C ASP A 122 -12.62 -17.58 -3.02
N VAL A 123 -12.37 -17.17 -4.25
CA VAL A 123 -12.34 -15.75 -4.64
C VAL A 123 -13.63 -15.03 -4.24
N ARG A 124 -14.80 -15.69 -4.39
CA ARG A 124 -16.09 -15.09 -4.02
C ARG A 124 -16.15 -14.86 -2.52
N GLY A 125 -15.89 -15.86 -1.72
CA GLY A 125 -15.93 -15.77 -0.25
C GLY A 125 -14.91 -14.77 0.30
N ARG A 126 -13.70 -14.67 -0.28
CA ARG A 126 -12.73 -13.63 0.10
C ARG A 126 -13.26 -12.23 -0.17
N PHE A 127 -13.87 -11.99 -1.33
CA PHE A 127 -14.43 -10.69 -1.66
C PHE A 127 -15.69 -10.36 -0.84
N ASP A 128 -16.50 -11.35 -0.46
CA ASP A 128 -17.66 -11.13 0.42
C ASP A 128 -17.19 -10.69 1.81
N ARG A 129 -16.20 -11.40 2.40
CA ARG A 129 -15.56 -11.00 3.65
C ARG A 129 -14.87 -9.64 3.56
N TYR A 130 -14.18 -9.35 2.46
CA TYR A 130 -13.50 -8.08 2.24
C TYR A 130 -14.48 -6.90 2.21
N ALA A 131 -15.62 -7.07 1.56
CA ALA A 131 -16.66 -6.04 1.51
C ALA A 131 -17.20 -5.71 2.91
N GLU A 132 -17.53 -6.74 3.70
CA GLU A 132 -17.97 -6.54 5.07
C GLU A 132 -16.86 -5.97 5.97
N GLN A 133 -15.61 -6.42 5.78
CA GLN A 133 -14.47 -5.94 6.55
C GLN A 133 -14.21 -4.45 6.31
N LEU A 134 -14.31 -3.98 5.05
CA LEU A 134 -14.24 -2.54 4.75
C LEU A 134 -15.32 -1.76 5.48
N ALA A 135 -16.58 -2.23 5.45
CA ALA A 135 -17.68 -1.58 6.14
C ALA A 135 -17.47 -1.54 7.65
N VAL A 136 -17.04 -2.66 8.25
CA VAL A 136 -16.79 -2.75 9.70
C VAL A 136 -15.63 -1.85 10.12
N VAL A 137 -14.50 -1.91 9.42
CA VAL A 137 -13.31 -1.13 9.78
C VAL A 137 -13.56 0.37 9.62
N THR A 138 -14.13 0.79 8.49
CA THR A 138 -14.46 2.22 8.27
C THR A 138 -15.53 2.70 9.24
N GLY A 139 -16.52 1.86 9.58
CA GLY A 139 -17.55 2.17 10.58
C GLY A 139 -16.95 2.37 11.97
N LEU A 140 -16.14 1.42 12.45
CA LEU A 140 -15.48 1.52 13.77
C LEU A 140 -14.57 2.75 13.88
N LEU A 141 -13.75 3.00 12.87
CA LEU A 141 -12.84 4.15 12.87
C LEU A 141 -13.58 5.48 12.77
N GLY A 142 -14.68 5.54 12.01
CA GLY A 142 -15.46 6.76 11.79
C GLY A 142 -16.54 7.06 12.82
N THR A 143 -16.91 6.12 13.70
CA THR A 143 -17.93 6.35 14.74
C THR A 143 -17.45 7.39 15.74
N PRO A 144 -18.22 8.44 16.06
CA PRO A 144 -17.84 9.45 17.04
C PRO A 144 -17.58 8.88 18.45
N ALA A 145 -16.72 9.56 19.22
CA ALA A 145 -16.47 9.18 20.61
C ALA A 145 -17.76 9.31 21.44
N GLY A 146 -18.08 8.25 22.20
CA GLY A 146 -19.30 8.18 23.01
C GLY A 146 -20.52 7.57 22.30
N GLU A 147 -20.40 7.29 21.01
CA GLU A 147 -21.39 6.54 20.24
C GLU A 147 -20.98 5.08 20.10
N THR A 148 -21.94 4.22 19.73
CA THR A 148 -21.69 2.80 19.46
C THR A 148 -21.88 2.48 17.98
N PHE A 149 -21.17 1.45 17.51
CA PHE A 149 -21.27 0.92 16.17
C PHE A 149 -21.78 -0.52 16.21
N SER A 150 -22.83 -0.79 15.43
CA SER A 150 -23.32 -2.14 15.19
C SER A 150 -23.28 -2.47 13.70
N PHE A 151 -23.02 -3.73 13.39
CA PHE A 151 -23.00 -4.24 12.02
C PHE A 151 -23.53 -5.67 12.01
N THR A 152 -24.36 -6.01 11.05
CA THR A 152 -24.84 -7.38 10.81
C THR A 152 -24.62 -7.74 9.37
N GLY A 153 -23.75 -8.71 9.11
CA GLY A 153 -23.43 -9.26 7.80
C GLY A 153 -23.53 -10.78 7.79
N GLU A 154 -23.05 -11.38 6.71
CA GLU A 154 -22.98 -12.86 6.58
C GLU A 154 -21.76 -13.41 7.33
N HIS A 155 -20.69 -12.65 7.41
CA HIS A 155 -19.40 -13.08 7.95
C HIS A 155 -19.04 -12.43 9.28
N TYR A 156 -19.57 -11.24 9.57
CA TYR A 156 -19.26 -10.49 10.78
C TYR A 156 -20.52 -9.93 11.40
N GLU A 157 -20.57 -9.97 12.74
CA GLU A 157 -21.59 -9.35 13.55
C GLU A 157 -20.93 -8.56 14.68
N LEU A 158 -21.31 -7.29 14.84
CA LEU A 158 -20.89 -6.43 15.93
C LEU A 158 -22.13 -5.83 16.56
N VAL A 159 -22.21 -5.87 17.89
CA VAL A 159 -23.34 -5.36 18.67
C VAL A 159 -22.83 -4.30 19.65
N ASP A 160 -23.32 -3.07 19.50
CA ASP A 160 -23.05 -1.93 20.39
C ASP A 160 -21.57 -1.74 20.74
N SER A 161 -20.68 -1.95 19.75
CA SER A 161 -19.25 -1.74 19.93
C SER A 161 -18.98 -0.27 20.29
N PRO A 162 -18.23 0.02 21.37
CA PRO A 162 -17.87 1.41 21.71
C PRO A 162 -16.91 2.05 20.69
N ALA A 163 -16.51 1.29 19.66
CA ALA A 163 -15.62 1.74 18.59
C ALA A 163 -14.34 2.43 19.12
N LEU A 164 -13.70 1.84 20.14
CA LEU A 164 -12.48 2.33 20.78
C LEU A 164 -11.29 1.38 20.50
N PRO A 165 -10.04 1.90 20.50
CA PRO A 165 -9.65 3.32 20.68
C PRO A 165 -10.02 4.18 19.47
N LYS A 166 -10.03 5.51 19.62
CA LYS A 166 -10.20 6.43 18.50
C LYS A 166 -8.85 6.77 17.89
N PRO A 167 -8.74 6.87 16.56
CA PRO A 167 -7.56 7.43 15.91
C PRO A 167 -7.39 8.92 16.30
N VAL A 168 -6.19 9.46 16.08
CA VAL A 168 -5.90 10.89 16.16
C VAL A 168 -6.50 11.63 14.97
N GLN A 169 -6.41 11.01 13.80
CA GLN A 169 -6.99 11.54 12.58
C GLN A 169 -8.51 11.53 12.66
N GLU A 170 -9.16 12.59 12.19
CA GLU A 170 -10.62 12.62 12.02
C GLU A 170 -11.10 11.50 11.08
N ARG A 171 -10.31 11.24 10.03
CA ARG A 171 -10.54 10.15 9.08
C ARG A 171 -9.20 9.48 8.74
N VAL A 172 -9.05 8.22 9.08
CA VAL A 172 -7.91 7.42 8.64
C VAL A 172 -8.06 7.15 7.15
N PRO A 173 -7.06 7.49 6.31
CA PRO A 173 -7.12 7.18 4.90
C PRO A 173 -7.17 5.67 4.64
N VAL A 174 -8.02 5.27 3.69
CA VAL A 174 -8.18 3.88 3.27
C VAL A 174 -7.81 3.72 1.81
N VAL A 175 -6.80 2.91 1.53
CA VAL A 175 -6.37 2.56 0.17
C VAL A 175 -7.03 1.24 -0.24
N VAL A 176 -7.80 1.28 -1.31
CA VAL A 176 -8.35 0.09 -1.98
C VAL A 176 -7.66 -0.06 -3.32
N GLY A 177 -7.19 -1.26 -3.64
CA GLY A 177 -6.44 -1.46 -4.88
C GLY A 177 -6.76 -2.77 -5.61
N GLY A 178 -6.24 -2.85 -6.84
CA GLY A 178 -6.26 -4.07 -7.65
C GLY A 178 -6.99 -3.94 -8.98
N GLY A 179 -6.74 -4.95 -9.85
CA GLY A 179 -7.23 -5.00 -11.24
C GLY A 179 -8.63 -5.58 -11.45
N GLY A 180 -9.38 -5.86 -10.38
CA GLY A 180 -10.73 -6.44 -10.48
C GLY A 180 -11.69 -5.51 -11.25
N LYS A 181 -12.48 -6.08 -12.18
CA LYS A 181 -13.26 -5.28 -13.12
C LYS A 181 -14.58 -4.71 -12.56
N LYS A 182 -15.13 -5.30 -11.50
CA LYS A 182 -16.45 -4.92 -10.94
C LYS A 182 -16.42 -4.70 -9.43
N ARG A 183 -16.06 -5.73 -8.64
CA ARG A 183 -16.13 -5.67 -7.17
C ARG A 183 -15.13 -4.66 -6.58
N THR A 184 -13.89 -4.65 -7.06
CA THR A 184 -12.86 -3.70 -6.60
C THR A 184 -13.26 -2.25 -6.86
N PRO A 185 -13.72 -1.84 -8.08
CA PRO A 185 -14.25 -0.50 -8.31
C PRO A 185 -15.42 -0.13 -7.39
N ALA A 186 -16.40 -1.02 -7.21
CA ALA A 186 -17.55 -0.76 -6.34
C ALA A 186 -17.16 -0.57 -4.87
N LEU A 187 -16.18 -1.32 -4.36
CA LEU A 187 -15.68 -1.18 -2.99
C LEU A 187 -14.86 0.11 -2.83
N ALA A 188 -14.03 0.45 -3.81
CA ALA A 188 -13.29 1.70 -3.82
C ALA A 188 -14.24 2.91 -3.80
N ALA A 189 -15.27 2.90 -4.65
CA ALA A 189 -16.26 3.97 -4.71
C ALA A 189 -16.98 4.20 -3.37
N ARG A 190 -17.17 3.16 -2.56
CA ARG A 190 -17.90 3.24 -1.27
C ARG A 190 -17.03 3.58 -0.08
N HIS A 191 -15.79 3.07 -0.04
CA HIS A 191 -14.99 3.05 1.19
C HIS A 191 -13.64 3.75 1.08
N ALA A 192 -13.05 3.85 -0.13
CA ALA A 192 -11.69 4.33 -0.28
C ALA A 192 -11.56 5.86 -0.16
N THR A 193 -10.42 6.31 0.31
CA THR A 193 -9.91 7.67 0.11
C THR A 193 -8.89 7.71 -1.03
N GLU A 194 -8.30 6.55 -1.35
CA GLU A 194 -7.34 6.39 -2.42
C GLU A 194 -7.60 5.08 -3.19
N PHE A 195 -7.51 5.13 -4.51
CA PHE A 195 -7.52 3.96 -5.35
C PHE A 195 -6.13 3.71 -5.95
N ASN A 196 -5.60 2.48 -5.74
CA ASN A 196 -4.29 2.07 -6.25
C ASN A 196 -4.41 0.96 -7.31
N LEU A 197 -3.73 1.11 -8.44
CA LEU A 197 -3.47 -0.01 -9.35
C LEU A 197 -1.99 -0.42 -9.28
N PRO A 198 -1.65 -1.57 -8.68
CA PRO A 198 -0.28 -2.05 -8.62
C PRO A 198 0.16 -2.66 -9.95
N PHE A 199 1.39 -2.39 -10.36
CA PHE A 199 2.14 -3.04 -11.46
C PHE A 199 1.43 -3.04 -12.82
N GLY A 200 0.50 -2.11 -13.04
CA GLY A 200 -0.20 -1.95 -14.30
C GLY A 200 0.56 -1.07 -15.29
N SER A 201 0.43 -1.37 -16.59
CA SER A 201 0.85 -0.45 -17.63
C SER A 201 0.03 0.86 -17.60
N VAL A 202 0.50 1.90 -18.28
CA VAL A 202 -0.23 3.19 -18.37
C VAL A 202 -1.66 2.97 -18.90
N GLU A 203 -1.86 2.04 -19.84
CA GLU A 203 -3.18 1.73 -20.37
C GLU A 203 -4.05 0.97 -19.37
N ASP A 204 -3.47 0.04 -18.60
CA ASP A 204 -4.18 -0.63 -17.51
C ASP A 204 -4.64 0.38 -16.44
N VAL A 205 -3.77 1.32 -16.07
CA VAL A 205 -4.09 2.39 -15.12
C VAL A 205 -5.24 3.26 -15.64
N ARG A 206 -5.16 3.72 -16.90
CA ARG A 206 -6.24 4.50 -17.54
C ARG A 206 -7.57 3.75 -17.50
N SER A 207 -7.55 2.49 -17.93
CA SER A 207 -8.73 1.64 -18.01
C SER A 207 -9.34 1.38 -16.62
N GLN A 208 -8.51 1.09 -15.63
CA GLN A 208 -8.99 0.77 -14.29
C GLN A 208 -9.50 2.02 -13.56
N PHE A 209 -8.83 3.15 -13.69
CA PHE A 209 -9.33 4.43 -13.17
C PHE A 209 -10.67 4.81 -13.78
N GLY A 210 -10.87 4.53 -15.09
CA GLY A 210 -12.18 4.69 -15.74
C GLY A 210 -13.28 3.90 -15.06
N ARG A 211 -13.04 2.59 -14.79
CA ARG A 211 -14.01 1.72 -14.09
C ARG A 211 -14.35 2.22 -12.69
N VAL A 212 -13.37 2.75 -11.97
CA VAL A 212 -13.62 3.28 -10.62
C VAL A 212 -14.42 4.59 -10.68
N ARG A 213 -14.16 5.47 -11.67
CA ARG A 213 -14.98 6.68 -11.89
C ARG A 213 -16.43 6.34 -12.22
N GLU A 214 -16.65 5.33 -13.07
CA GLU A 214 -17.99 4.82 -13.35
C GLU A 214 -18.67 4.30 -12.08
N ALA A 215 -17.97 3.51 -11.26
CA ALA A 215 -18.52 3.01 -10.00
C ALA A 215 -18.79 4.13 -8.98
N CYS A 216 -18.02 5.21 -8.97
CA CYS A 216 -18.31 6.39 -8.14
C CYS A 216 -19.63 7.05 -8.59
N ALA A 217 -19.84 7.19 -9.91
CA ALA A 217 -21.09 7.74 -10.44
C ALA A 217 -22.32 6.89 -10.10
N GLU A 218 -22.18 5.55 -10.02
CA GLU A 218 -23.26 4.64 -9.62
C GLU A 218 -23.73 4.84 -8.16
N VAL A 219 -22.91 5.46 -7.31
CA VAL A 219 -23.21 5.73 -5.90
C VAL A 219 -23.26 7.22 -5.56
N ASP A 220 -23.42 8.08 -6.57
CA ASP A 220 -23.48 9.54 -6.44
C ASP A 220 -22.29 10.17 -5.71
N ARG A 221 -21.09 9.58 -5.87
CA ARG A 221 -19.85 10.07 -5.29
C ARG A 221 -19.01 10.82 -6.33
N ASP A 222 -18.50 11.98 -5.95
CA ASP A 222 -17.50 12.66 -6.79
C ASP A 222 -16.18 11.86 -6.79
N ALA A 223 -15.77 11.41 -7.98
CA ALA A 223 -14.50 10.73 -8.15
C ALA A 223 -13.27 11.63 -7.88
N GLY A 224 -13.47 12.97 -7.84
CA GLY A 224 -12.45 13.93 -7.42
C GLY A 224 -12.10 13.86 -5.93
N GLU A 225 -12.91 13.22 -5.10
CA GLU A 225 -12.60 12.93 -3.70
C GLU A 225 -11.59 11.81 -3.51
N LEU A 226 -11.34 11.01 -4.56
CA LEU A 226 -10.35 9.94 -4.52
C LEU A 226 -8.98 10.48 -4.94
N THR A 227 -7.96 10.08 -4.18
CA THR A 227 -6.59 10.12 -4.67
C THR A 227 -6.34 8.91 -5.57
N TRP A 228 -5.65 9.12 -6.68
CA TRP A 228 -5.37 8.11 -7.68
C TRP A 228 -3.90 7.74 -7.67
N SER A 229 -3.57 6.47 -7.52
CA SER A 229 -2.19 6.04 -7.42
C SER A 229 -1.87 4.76 -8.19
N SER A 230 -0.58 4.59 -8.45
CA SER A 230 0.00 3.36 -8.99
C SER A 230 1.14 2.87 -8.09
N ALA A 231 1.51 1.61 -8.22
CA ALA A 231 2.71 1.06 -7.59
C ALA A 231 3.57 0.39 -8.66
N LEU A 232 4.87 0.65 -8.65
CA LEU A 232 5.81 0.15 -9.65
C LEU A 232 7.15 -0.19 -9.00
N VAL A 233 7.79 -1.27 -9.49
CA VAL A 233 9.16 -1.59 -9.11
C VAL A 233 10.09 -0.48 -9.57
N VAL A 234 11.00 -0.05 -8.70
CA VAL A 234 11.98 1.00 -9.01
C VAL A 234 13.37 0.41 -9.15
N CYS A 235 14.08 0.82 -10.21
CA CYS A 235 15.48 0.49 -10.45
C CYS A 235 16.18 1.66 -11.18
N VAL A 236 16.48 2.71 -10.43
CA VAL A 236 17.09 3.95 -10.97
C VAL A 236 18.60 3.89 -10.77
N GLY A 237 19.36 4.29 -11.76
CA GLY A 237 20.81 4.43 -11.68
C GLY A 237 21.26 5.77 -12.27
N ARG A 238 22.42 6.25 -11.87
CA ARG A 238 23.04 7.48 -12.43
C ARG A 238 23.43 7.28 -13.89
N ASP A 239 23.64 6.02 -14.25
CA ASP A 239 23.94 5.55 -15.60
C ASP A 239 23.47 4.10 -15.80
N ASP A 240 23.58 3.58 -17.03
CA ASP A 240 23.17 2.21 -17.39
C ASP A 240 23.94 1.12 -16.63
N ALA A 241 25.18 1.36 -16.24
CA ALA A 241 25.97 0.40 -15.48
C ALA A 241 25.43 0.26 -14.06
N GLU A 242 25.02 1.36 -13.44
CA GLU A 242 24.40 1.35 -12.12
C GLU A 242 22.99 0.73 -12.15
N VAL A 243 22.18 1.00 -13.19
CA VAL A 243 20.90 0.33 -13.40
C VAL A 243 21.08 -1.17 -13.52
N ALA A 244 22.05 -1.63 -14.34
CA ALA A 244 22.34 -3.05 -14.50
C ALA A 244 22.80 -3.71 -13.18
N ARG A 245 23.63 -3.02 -12.39
CA ARG A 245 24.07 -3.49 -11.07
C ARG A 245 22.88 -3.67 -10.12
N ARG A 246 21.99 -2.67 -10.02
CA ARG A 246 20.80 -2.72 -9.16
C ARG A 246 19.80 -3.78 -9.61
N ALA A 247 19.58 -3.90 -10.91
CA ALA A 247 18.73 -4.96 -11.46
C ALA A 247 19.27 -6.37 -11.13
N ALA A 248 20.58 -6.57 -11.27
CA ALA A 248 21.23 -7.83 -10.90
C ALA A 248 21.12 -8.13 -9.40
N ALA A 249 21.24 -7.12 -8.51
CA ALA A 249 21.11 -7.29 -7.07
C ALA A 249 19.73 -7.81 -6.65
N ILE A 250 18.67 -7.45 -7.38
CA ILE A 250 17.30 -7.92 -7.14
C ILE A 250 16.90 -9.11 -8.05
N GLY A 251 17.85 -9.70 -8.79
CA GLY A 251 17.60 -10.85 -9.65
C GLY A 251 16.67 -10.58 -10.84
N ARG A 252 16.63 -9.34 -11.35
CA ARG A 252 15.73 -8.93 -12.43
C ARG A 252 16.50 -8.52 -13.68
N ASP A 253 15.87 -8.67 -14.82
CA ASP A 253 16.39 -8.21 -16.11
C ASP A 253 16.18 -6.70 -16.27
N PRO A 254 17.22 -5.90 -16.64
CA PRO A 254 17.07 -4.46 -16.78
C PRO A 254 16.06 -4.04 -17.84
N GLU A 255 15.97 -4.74 -18.97
CA GLU A 255 15.03 -4.39 -20.04
C GLU A 255 13.59 -4.72 -19.66
N GLU A 256 13.38 -5.82 -18.93
CA GLU A 256 12.08 -6.13 -18.33
C GLU A 256 11.64 -5.05 -17.35
N LEU A 257 12.55 -4.58 -16.49
CA LEU A 257 12.28 -3.49 -15.53
C LEU A 257 12.02 -2.16 -16.25
N ARG A 258 12.74 -1.87 -17.34
CA ARG A 258 12.47 -0.69 -18.18
C ARG A 258 11.08 -0.76 -18.81
N ALA A 259 10.65 -1.92 -19.26
CA ALA A 259 9.32 -2.11 -19.83
C ALA A 259 8.21 -1.96 -18.78
N ASN A 260 8.32 -2.66 -17.65
CA ASN A 260 7.22 -2.88 -16.69
C ASN A 260 7.33 -2.06 -15.39
N GLY A 261 8.51 -1.54 -15.03
CA GLY A 261 8.80 -0.78 -13.82
C GLY A 261 9.23 0.67 -14.09
N LEU A 262 9.76 1.32 -13.08
CA LEU A 262 10.44 2.61 -13.13
C LEU A 262 11.95 2.37 -13.14
N ALA A 263 12.50 1.98 -14.30
CA ALA A 263 13.92 1.66 -14.43
C ALA A 263 14.59 2.52 -15.49
N GLY A 264 15.84 2.87 -15.24
CA GLY A 264 16.65 3.72 -16.09
C GLY A 264 17.35 4.84 -15.32
N THR A 265 17.86 5.82 -16.07
CA THR A 265 18.36 7.07 -15.50
C THR A 265 17.22 7.90 -14.87
N PRO A 266 17.53 8.85 -13.99
CA PRO A 266 16.51 9.74 -13.42
C PRO A 266 15.61 10.39 -14.47
N ASP A 267 16.17 10.87 -15.58
CA ASP A 267 15.41 11.55 -16.63
C ASP A 267 14.43 10.60 -17.36
N GLU A 268 14.85 9.36 -17.64
CA GLU A 268 13.98 8.33 -18.22
C GLU A 268 12.82 7.98 -17.29
N VAL A 269 13.10 7.91 -15.99
CA VAL A 269 12.07 7.61 -14.97
C VAL A 269 11.10 8.78 -14.81
N VAL A 270 11.58 10.02 -14.84
CA VAL A 270 10.72 11.23 -14.84
C VAL A 270 9.80 11.24 -16.06
N GLU A 271 10.32 10.94 -17.27
CA GLU A 271 9.49 10.84 -18.47
C GLU A 271 8.41 9.77 -18.33
N LYS A 272 8.77 8.59 -17.78
CA LYS A 272 7.80 7.51 -17.54
C LYS A 272 6.73 7.89 -16.54
N LEU A 273 7.10 8.52 -15.41
CA LEU A 273 6.15 9.04 -14.42
C LEU A 273 5.21 10.08 -15.03
N GLY A 274 5.69 10.93 -15.91
CA GLY A 274 4.86 11.87 -16.68
C GLY A 274 3.75 11.20 -17.49
N ARG A 275 4.01 9.99 -18.04
CA ARG A 275 2.98 9.21 -18.73
C ARG A 275 1.89 8.68 -17.78
N TYR A 276 2.26 8.29 -16.55
CA TYR A 276 1.30 7.90 -15.51
C TYR A 276 0.50 9.10 -15.01
N ALA A 277 1.14 10.26 -14.82
CA ALA A 277 0.45 11.50 -14.46
C ALA A 277 -0.58 11.90 -15.52
N ALA A 278 -0.26 11.76 -16.81
CA ALA A 278 -1.15 12.10 -17.92
C ALA A 278 -2.44 11.26 -17.96
N VAL A 279 -2.47 10.10 -17.30
CA VAL A 279 -3.69 9.28 -17.15
C VAL A 279 -4.37 9.46 -15.81
N GLY A 280 -3.86 10.38 -14.96
CA GLY A 280 -4.46 10.81 -13.72
C GLY A 280 -3.86 10.19 -12.47
N SER A 281 -2.70 9.51 -12.54
CA SER A 281 -2.00 9.06 -11.35
C SER A 281 -1.39 10.28 -10.63
N GLN A 282 -1.80 10.49 -9.39
CA GLN A 282 -1.36 11.60 -8.54
C GLN A 282 -0.21 11.18 -7.61
N ARG A 283 -0.10 9.87 -7.34
CA ARG A 283 0.90 9.26 -6.47
C ARG A 283 1.49 8.01 -7.11
N THR A 284 2.75 7.75 -6.81
CA THR A 284 3.40 6.48 -7.17
C THR A 284 4.08 5.89 -5.93
N TYR A 285 3.71 4.65 -5.62
CA TYR A 285 4.40 3.82 -4.65
C TYR A 285 5.59 3.16 -5.33
N CYS A 286 6.76 3.66 -5.01
CA CYS A 286 8.04 3.21 -5.51
C CYS A 286 8.46 1.95 -4.76
N GLN A 287 8.34 0.77 -5.39
CA GLN A 287 8.74 -0.49 -4.77
C GLN A 287 10.24 -0.66 -4.84
N PHE A 288 10.91 -0.54 -3.71
CA PHE A 288 12.32 -0.84 -3.52
C PHE A 288 12.46 -2.27 -3.03
N LEU A 289 13.16 -3.12 -3.80
CA LEU A 289 13.34 -4.55 -3.49
C LEU A 289 14.66 -4.83 -2.76
N ASP A 290 15.73 -4.06 -3.04
CA ASP A 290 16.98 -4.11 -2.27
C ASP A 290 16.91 -3.08 -1.14
N LEU A 291 16.55 -3.53 0.05
CA LEU A 291 16.42 -2.66 1.22
C LEU A 291 17.76 -2.26 1.84
N GLY A 292 18.85 -2.88 1.41
CA GLY A 292 20.21 -2.51 1.78
C GLY A 292 20.79 -1.35 0.97
N ASP A 293 20.26 -1.08 -0.23
CA ASP A 293 20.73 0.02 -1.09
C ASP A 293 20.01 1.35 -0.76
N LEU A 294 20.38 1.95 0.38
CA LEU A 294 19.79 3.23 0.82
C LEU A 294 20.15 4.39 -0.13
N ASP A 295 21.31 4.34 -0.81
CA ASP A 295 21.67 5.31 -1.86
C ASP A 295 20.66 5.33 -3.01
N HIS A 296 19.98 4.21 -3.27
CA HIS A 296 18.93 4.17 -4.27
C HIS A 296 17.71 5.02 -3.90
N LEU A 297 17.30 4.99 -2.62
CA LEU A 297 16.22 5.86 -2.12
C LEU A 297 16.63 7.33 -2.22
N GLU A 298 17.86 7.66 -1.77
CA GLU A 298 18.38 9.03 -1.81
C GLU A 298 18.49 9.55 -3.24
N LEU A 299 18.97 8.72 -4.19
CA LEU A 299 19.05 9.09 -5.60
C LEU A 299 17.68 9.44 -6.20
N VAL A 300 16.65 8.64 -5.91
CA VAL A 300 15.28 8.89 -6.40
C VAL A 300 14.72 10.17 -5.77
N ALA A 301 14.92 10.38 -4.48
CA ALA A 301 14.48 11.58 -3.78
C ALA A 301 15.18 12.84 -4.31
N GLU A 302 16.49 12.77 -4.56
CA GLU A 302 17.29 13.93 -5.00
C GLU A 302 17.05 14.28 -6.47
N ARG A 303 16.97 13.25 -7.35
CA ARG A 303 17.03 13.45 -8.80
C ARG A 303 15.68 13.29 -9.52
N VAL A 304 14.75 12.53 -8.94
CA VAL A 304 13.44 12.26 -9.57
C VAL A 304 12.33 13.08 -8.89
N ALA A 305 12.20 13.01 -7.56
CA ALA A 305 11.10 13.63 -6.85
C ALA A 305 10.90 15.12 -7.14
N PRO A 306 11.94 16.00 -7.18
CA PRO A 306 11.75 17.41 -7.48
C PRO A 306 11.20 17.68 -8.88
N GLN A 307 11.53 16.83 -9.85
CA GLN A 307 11.11 17.01 -11.24
C GLN A 307 9.65 16.60 -11.45
N VAL A 308 9.14 15.64 -10.65
CA VAL A 308 7.76 15.16 -10.76
C VAL A 308 6.80 15.86 -9.80
N ALA A 309 7.28 16.67 -8.88
CA ALA A 309 6.44 17.40 -7.92
C ALA A 309 5.41 18.33 -8.57
N ALA A 310 5.68 18.80 -9.80
CA ALA A 310 4.79 19.67 -10.56
C ALA A 310 3.83 18.90 -11.50
N LEU A 311 3.95 17.57 -11.59
CA LEU A 311 3.05 16.70 -12.34
C LEU A 311 1.81 16.36 -11.47
#